data_35de7d6f6587f9d509d31a253f143d7e
#
_entry.id   35de7d6f6587f9d509d31a253f143d7e
#
_cell.length_a   1.000
_cell.length_b   1.000
_cell.length_c   1.000
_cell.angle_alpha   90.00
_cell.angle_beta   90.00
_cell.angle_gamma   90.00
#
_symmetry.space_group_name_H-M   'P 1'
#
loop_
_entity.id
_entity.type
_entity.pdbx_description
1 polymer ?
#
loop_
_entity_poly.entity_id
_entity_poly.type
_entity_poly.pdbx_seq_one_letter_code
_entity_poly.pdbx_strand_id
1 'polypeptide(L)'
;MATITLHHADASTINTMADLIMTDPPFDMPAAQLAGILDGIQADHLVLITTMRQLLGLVKCADWELAFDFVLDAVTPKKSMSLQQPNYTHATGVYLTRTGVKSLFNRKRRQRSDTFDNKGYWPTVLRAPRERLSDHGMAKNQTAITDILGCFDVSHVCDPFAGSGTVGLAAYELDIDCTLIEKDPQHYALLEQTFHFLR
;
A
#
# COMPACT_ATOMS: atom_id res chain seq x y z
N MET A 1 0.63 19.79 9.48
CA MET A 1 -0.41 19.51 8.44
C MET A 1 0.31 18.87 7.27
N ALA A 2 -0.09 17.65 6.92
CA ALA A 2 0.53 16.85 5.88
C ALA A 2 0.50 17.53 4.50
N THR A 3 1.58 17.43 3.75
CA THR A 3 1.67 17.87 2.35
C THR A 3 1.41 16.68 1.44
N ILE A 4 0.36 16.76 0.59
CA ILE A 4 0.08 15.72 -0.42
C ILE A 4 0.51 16.24 -1.78
N THR A 5 1.54 15.60 -2.35
CA THR A 5 2.09 15.91 -3.68
C THR A 5 1.56 14.93 -4.70
N LEU A 6 0.96 15.42 -5.79
CA LEU A 6 0.37 14.60 -6.85
C LEU A 6 1.20 14.72 -8.12
N HIS A 7 1.53 13.58 -8.75
CA HIS A 7 2.19 13.50 -10.05
C HIS A 7 1.32 12.75 -11.04
N HIS A 8 0.91 13.42 -12.13
CA HIS A 8 0.29 12.76 -13.27
C HIS A 8 1.40 12.23 -14.19
N ALA A 9 1.87 11.02 -13.95
CA ALA A 9 3.01 10.44 -14.66
C ALA A 9 3.02 8.90 -14.55
N ASP A 10 3.78 8.26 -15.46
CA ASP A 10 4.17 6.87 -15.24
C ASP A 10 5.26 6.83 -14.16
N ALA A 11 5.07 6.01 -13.14
CA ALA A 11 5.99 5.93 -12.00
C ALA A 11 7.43 5.57 -12.39
N SER A 12 7.63 4.88 -13.54
CA SER A 12 8.95 4.57 -14.06
C SER A 12 9.76 5.80 -14.49
N THR A 13 9.12 6.96 -14.63
CA THR A 13 9.75 8.22 -15.06
C THR A 13 10.04 9.18 -13.90
N ILE A 14 9.61 8.83 -12.69
CA ILE A 14 9.74 9.68 -11.50
C ILE A 14 10.84 9.13 -10.60
N ASN A 15 11.83 9.97 -10.31
CA ASN A 15 12.80 9.72 -9.26
C ASN A 15 12.43 10.58 -8.05
N THR A 16 12.18 9.94 -6.93
CA THR A 16 11.79 10.62 -5.68
C THR A 16 12.39 9.89 -4.48
N MET A 17 12.19 10.44 -3.28
CA MET A 17 12.63 9.81 -2.04
C MET A 17 11.46 9.78 -1.04
N ALA A 18 11.45 8.76 -0.19
CA ALA A 18 10.49 8.61 0.88
C ALA A 18 11.08 7.76 2.02
N ASP A 19 10.54 7.88 3.22
CA ASP A 19 10.91 6.99 4.32
C ASP A 19 10.32 5.58 4.11
N LEU A 20 9.14 5.51 3.46
CA LEU A 20 8.40 4.30 3.21
C LEU A 20 7.70 4.36 1.84
N ILE A 21 7.82 3.30 1.06
CA ILE A 21 6.90 3.05 -0.05
C ILE A 21 5.73 2.23 0.49
N MET A 22 4.50 2.66 0.23
CA MET A 22 3.29 1.88 0.55
C MET A 22 2.40 1.84 -0.67
N THR A 23 2.16 0.65 -1.24
CA THR A 23 1.56 0.57 -2.58
C THR A 23 0.86 -0.76 -2.88
N ASP A 24 -0.03 -0.72 -3.88
CA ASP A 24 -0.84 -1.83 -4.41
C ASP A 24 -0.76 -1.86 -5.94
N PRO A 25 0.36 -2.32 -6.50
CA PRO A 25 0.56 -2.34 -7.96
C PRO A 25 -0.41 -3.28 -8.67
N PRO A 26 -0.63 -3.13 -9.99
CA PRO A 26 -1.36 -4.11 -10.78
C PRO A 26 -0.78 -5.52 -10.61
N PHE A 27 -1.62 -6.51 -10.26
CA PHE A 27 -1.17 -7.86 -9.90
C PHE A 27 -0.61 -8.67 -11.08
N ASP A 28 -0.84 -8.20 -12.30
CA ASP A 28 -0.31 -8.77 -13.55
C ASP A 28 0.97 -8.09 -14.02
N MET A 29 1.43 -7.03 -13.32
CA MET A 29 2.68 -6.36 -13.63
C MET A 29 3.86 -7.30 -13.49
N PRO A 30 4.76 -7.38 -14.50
CA PRO A 30 5.99 -8.17 -14.40
C PRO A 30 6.86 -7.72 -13.23
N ALA A 31 7.38 -8.68 -12.46
CA ALA A 31 8.18 -8.39 -11.26
C ALA A 31 9.42 -7.53 -11.55
N ALA A 32 10.08 -7.71 -12.70
CA ALA A 32 11.23 -6.89 -13.10
C ALA A 32 10.84 -5.44 -13.38
N GLN A 33 9.65 -5.21 -13.95
CA GLN A 33 9.13 -3.85 -14.16
C GLN A 33 8.81 -3.19 -12.81
N LEU A 34 8.13 -3.92 -11.90
CA LEU A 34 7.86 -3.43 -10.55
C LEU A 34 9.16 -3.10 -9.82
N ALA A 35 10.17 -3.98 -9.88
CA ALA A 35 11.48 -3.74 -9.28
C ALA A 35 12.11 -2.44 -9.78
N GLY A 36 12.12 -2.21 -11.11
CA GLY A 36 12.68 -0.99 -11.69
C GLY A 36 11.95 0.29 -11.23
N ILE A 37 10.63 0.24 -11.06
CA ILE A 37 9.85 1.36 -10.52
C ILE A 37 10.21 1.62 -9.05
N LEU A 38 10.25 0.57 -8.23
CA LEU A 38 10.59 0.68 -6.81
C LEU A 38 12.03 1.17 -6.59
N ASP A 39 12.97 0.79 -7.45
CA ASP A 39 14.36 1.24 -7.40
C ASP A 39 14.54 2.71 -7.83
N GLY A 40 13.58 3.27 -8.59
CA GLY A 40 13.52 4.70 -8.88
C GLY A 40 13.12 5.56 -7.68
N ILE A 41 12.62 4.95 -6.61
CA ILE A 41 12.25 5.62 -5.37
C ILE A 41 13.30 5.30 -4.31
N GLN A 42 14.01 6.32 -3.83
CA GLN A 42 15.01 6.16 -2.77
C GLN A 42 14.29 5.91 -1.43
N ALA A 43 14.08 4.64 -1.11
CA ALA A 43 13.46 4.21 0.13
C ALA A 43 14.05 2.87 0.58
N ASP A 44 14.16 2.68 1.89
CA ASP A 44 14.66 1.46 2.50
C ASP A 44 13.54 0.54 3.01
N HIS A 45 12.29 1.01 2.96
CA HIS A 45 11.13 0.34 3.51
C HIS A 45 10.00 0.28 2.49
N LEU A 46 9.35 -0.89 2.39
CA LEU A 46 8.26 -1.13 1.45
C LEU A 46 7.13 -1.92 2.11
N VAL A 47 5.94 -1.36 2.17
CA VAL A 47 4.70 -2.09 2.39
C VAL A 47 4.04 -2.33 1.04
N LEU A 48 3.93 -3.60 0.66
CA LEU A 48 3.43 -4.00 -0.65
C LEU A 48 2.19 -4.87 -0.50
N ILE A 49 1.08 -4.46 -1.11
CA ILE A 49 -0.11 -5.29 -1.25
C ILE A 49 0.00 -5.99 -2.60
N THR A 50 0.05 -7.32 -2.61
CA THR A 50 0.48 -8.06 -3.78
C THR A 50 -0.11 -9.47 -3.85
N THR A 51 0.25 -10.22 -4.86
CA THR A 51 0.06 -11.68 -4.91
C THR A 51 1.36 -12.40 -4.57
N MET A 52 1.25 -13.61 -4.03
CA MET A 52 2.44 -14.43 -3.75
C MET A 52 3.31 -14.63 -4.99
N ARG A 53 2.71 -14.75 -6.18
CA ARG A 53 3.46 -14.90 -7.45
C ARG A 53 4.32 -13.65 -7.73
N GLN A 54 3.76 -12.46 -7.57
CA GLN A 54 4.47 -11.20 -7.81
C GLN A 54 5.56 -10.98 -6.77
N LEU A 55 5.28 -11.27 -5.49
CA LEU A 55 6.27 -11.22 -4.41
C LEU A 55 7.47 -12.12 -4.68
N LEU A 56 7.25 -13.40 -5.00
CA LEU A 56 8.33 -14.35 -5.30
C LEU A 56 9.15 -13.93 -6.53
N GLY A 57 8.54 -13.23 -7.47
CA GLY A 57 9.25 -12.61 -8.59
C GLY A 57 10.11 -11.42 -8.15
N LEU A 58 9.53 -10.52 -7.35
CA LEU A 58 10.20 -9.29 -6.88
C LEU A 58 11.46 -9.59 -6.07
N VAL A 59 11.38 -10.48 -5.07
CA VAL A 59 12.53 -10.81 -4.21
C VAL A 59 13.66 -11.55 -4.93
N LYS A 60 13.44 -12.01 -6.17
CA LYS A 60 14.48 -12.60 -7.01
C LYS A 60 15.24 -11.57 -7.86
N CYS A 61 14.66 -10.41 -8.10
CA CYS A 61 15.23 -9.41 -9.02
C CYS A 61 15.50 -8.05 -8.36
N ALA A 62 15.23 -7.92 -7.08
CA ALA A 62 15.45 -6.68 -6.32
C ALA A 62 16.00 -6.97 -4.92
N ASP A 63 16.72 -6.03 -4.36
CA ASP A 63 17.33 -6.12 -3.03
C ASP A 63 16.31 -5.81 -1.93
N TRP A 64 15.35 -6.73 -1.74
CA TRP A 64 14.34 -6.65 -0.70
C TRP A 64 14.30 -7.92 0.15
N GLU A 65 14.32 -7.75 1.47
CA GLU A 65 14.17 -8.82 2.46
C GLU A 65 12.79 -8.76 3.11
N LEU A 66 12.14 -9.91 3.27
CA LEU A 66 10.86 -10.00 3.94
C LEU A 66 11.01 -9.85 5.45
N ALA A 67 10.43 -8.81 6.02
CA ALA A 67 10.38 -8.63 7.47
C ALA A 67 9.19 -9.39 8.08
N PHE A 68 7.98 -9.23 7.52
CA PHE A 68 6.79 -9.99 7.87
C PHE A 68 5.70 -9.88 6.79
N ASP A 69 4.71 -10.76 6.86
CA ASP A 69 3.51 -10.74 6.03
C ASP A 69 2.24 -10.52 6.86
N PHE A 70 1.18 -10.09 6.19
CA PHE A 70 -0.14 -9.94 6.75
C PHE A 70 -1.22 -10.15 5.67
N VAL A 71 -2.45 -10.32 6.11
CA VAL A 71 -3.60 -10.57 5.23
C VAL A 71 -4.63 -9.47 5.42
N LEU A 72 -5.08 -8.87 4.32
CA LEU A 72 -6.28 -8.03 4.28
C LEU A 72 -7.47 -8.91 3.90
N ASP A 73 -8.27 -9.32 4.89
CA ASP A 73 -9.48 -10.10 4.67
C ASP A 73 -10.58 -9.18 4.10
N ALA A 74 -10.83 -9.30 2.80
CA ALA A 74 -11.83 -8.51 2.10
C ALA A 74 -13.28 -8.91 2.42
N VAL A 75 -13.48 -9.96 3.20
CA VAL A 75 -14.79 -10.53 3.61
C VAL A 75 -15.65 -10.99 2.41
N THR A 76 -15.59 -10.30 1.29
CA THR A 76 -16.34 -10.64 0.07
C THR A 76 -15.40 -11.29 -0.95
N PRO A 77 -15.70 -12.53 -1.39
CA PRO A 77 -14.86 -13.21 -2.35
C PRO A 77 -14.87 -12.51 -3.71
N LYS A 78 -13.68 -12.31 -4.29
CA LYS A 78 -13.56 -11.98 -5.71
C LYS A 78 -13.73 -13.27 -6.50
N LYS A 79 -14.80 -13.33 -7.32
CA LYS A 79 -15.05 -14.50 -8.18
C LYS A 79 -13.87 -14.69 -9.14
N SER A 80 -13.26 -15.87 -9.12
CA SER A 80 -12.27 -16.23 -10.11
C SER A 80 -12.93 -16.45 -11.47
N MET A 81 -12.29 -15.99 -12.53
CA MET A 81 -12.69 -16.27 -13.91
C MET A 81 -12.32 -17.70 -14.35
N SER A 82 -11.42 -18.34 -13.63
CA SER A 82 -10.93 -19.70 -13.94
C SER A 82 -11.49 -20.71 -12.94
N LEU A 83 -12.00 -21.82 -13.44
CA LEU A 83 -12.40 -22.97 -12.62
C LEU A 83 -11.21 -23.71 -12.00
N GLN A 84 -9.98 -23.41 -12.45
CA GLN A 84 -8.74 -24.01 -11.96
C GLN A 84 -8.11 -23.21 -10.83
N GLN A 85 -8.74 -22.12 -10.39
CA GLN A 85 -8.24 -21.26 -9.32
C GLN A 85 -9.33 -21.02 -8.27
N PRO A 86 -8.95 -20.96 -6.98
CA PRO A 86 -9.91 -20.60 -5.94
C PRO A 86 -10.38 -19.15 -6.09
N ASN A 87 -11.52 -18.83 -5.48
CA ASN A 87 -11.94 -17.44 -5.31
C ASN A 87 -11.08 -16.79 -4.21
N TYR A 88 -10.48 -15.64 -4.52
CA TYR A 88 -9.68 -14.91 -3.54
C TYR A 88 -10.59 -14.12 -2.61
N THR A 89 -10.47 -14.36 -1.31
CA THR A 89 -11.19 -13.66 -0.25
C THR A 89 -10.33 -12.63 0.46
N HIS A 90 -9.04 -12.56 0.14
CA HIS A 90 -8.07 -11.68 0.78
C HIS A 90 -7.09 -11.07 -0.22
N ALA A 91 -6.37 -10.05 0.23
CA ALA A 91 -5.14 -9.60 -0.38
C ALA A 91 -3.97 -9.90 0.56
N THR A 92 -2.84 -10.31 0.00
CA THR A 92 -1.59 -10.49 0.76
C THR A 92 -0.89 -9.14 0.87
N GLY A 93 -0.55 -8.75 2.08
CA GLY A 93 0.33 -7.63 2.34
C GLY A 93 1.66 -8.12 2.87
N VAL A 94 2.74 -7.44 2.54
CA VAL A 94 4.07 -7.73 3.05
C VAL A 94 4.78 -6.45 3.42
N TYR A 95 5.58 -6.51 4.46
CA TYR A 95 6.55 -5.48 4.77
C TYR A 95 7.94 -6.00 4.45
N LEU A 96 8.65 -5.25 3.64
CA LEU A 96 10.01 -5.55 3.22
C LEU A 96 10.95 -4.41 3.61
N THR A 97 12.21 -4.74 3.81
CA THR A 97 13.29 -3.78 4.02
C THR A 97 14.41 -4.03 3.02
N ARG A 98 15.23 -3.02 2.74
CA ARG A 98 16.50 -3.28 2.04
C ARG A 98 17.37 -4.17 2.91
N THR A 99 18.23 -4.99 2.29
CA THR A 99 19.10 -5.92 2.98
C THR A 99 19.93 -5.22 4.06
N GLY A 100 19.84 -5.74 5.28
CA GLY A 100 20.56 -5.21 6.44
C GLY A 100 19.94 -3.97 7.09
N VAL A 101 18.80 -3.47 6.58
CA VAL A 101 18.11 -2.31 7.16
C VAL A 101 17.19 -2.74 8.30
N LYS A 102 17.23 -2.02 9.41
CA LYS A 102 16.41 -2.30 10.59
C LYS A 102 14.94 -1.87 10.36
N SER A 103 13.99 -2.72 10.75
CA SER A 103 12.57 -2.44 10.68
C SER A 103 12.16 -1.15 11.42
N LEU A 104 11.28 -0.35 10.78
CA LEU A 104 10.61 0.81 11.38
C LEU A 104 9.23 0.47 11.96
N PHE A 105 8.75 -0.77 11.81
CA PHE A 105 7.45 -1.16 12.32
C PHE A 105 7.42 -1.16 13.85
N ASN A 106 6.41 -0.50 14.42
CA ASN A 106 6.16 -0.48 15.86
C ASN A 106 4.67 -0.59 16.17
N ARG A 107 4.23 -1.80 16.53
CA ARG A 107 2.83 -2.09 16.85
C ARG A 107 2.24 -1.24 18.00
N LYS A 108 3.07 -0.62 18.83
CA LYS A 108 2.61 0.21 19.96
C LYS A 108 2.18 1.60 19.52
N ARG A 109 2.56 2.06 18.33
CA ARG A 109 2.20 3.39 17.83
C ARG A 109 0.71 3.51 17.54
N ARG A 110 0.08 2.42 17.09
CA ARG A 110 -1.35 2.39 16.81
C ARG A 110 -1.98 1.16 17.45
N GLN A 111 -2.75 1.39 18.49
CA GLN A 111 -3.52 0.33 19.15
C GLN A 111 -4.86 0.19 18.45
N ARG A 112 -5.21 -1.01 18.07
CA ARG A 112 -6.56 -1.34 17.59
C ARG A 112 -7.45 -1.77 18.74
N SER A 113 -8.62 -1.15 18.85
CA SER A 113 -9.63 -1.52 19.87
C SER A 113 -10.39 -2.80 19.50
N ASP A 114 -10.31 -3.23 18.24
CA ASP A 114 -11.00 -4.40 17.69
C ASP A 114 -10.10 -5.66 17.63
N THR A 115 -8.92 -5.61 18.26
CA THR A 115 -8.04 -6.78 18.33
C THR A 115 -8.59 -7.85 19.27
N PHE A 116 -8.32 -9.11 18.95
CA PHE A 116 -8.91 -10.35 19.47
C PHE A 116 -8.99 -10.49 20.99
N ASP A 117 -8.21 -9.74 21.75
CA ASP A 117 -8.11 -9.94 23.19
C ASP A 117 -7.87 -8.67 24.01
N ASN A 118 -8.08 -7.51 23.44
CA ASN A 118 -7.82 -6.18 24.05
C ASN A 118 -6.40 -6.00 24.63
N LYS A 119 -5.44 -6.86 24.24
CA LYS A 119 -4.04 -6.80 24.73
C LYS A 119 -3.11 -5.99 23.84
N GLY A 120 -3.65 -5.26 22.87
CA GLY A 120 -2.85 -4.42 21.96
C GLY A 120 -1.95 -5.21 21.02
N TYR A 121 -2.27 -6.46 20.72
CA TYR A 121 -1.58 -7.23 19.69
C TYR A 121 -2.03 -6.80 18.31
N TRP A 122 -1.08 -6.70 17.38
CA TRP A 122 -1.36 -6.54 15.97
C TRP A 122 -1.60 -7.93 15.35
N PRO A 123 -2.82 -8.22 14.84
CA PRO A 123 -3.08 -9.48 14.17
C PRO A 123 -2.46 -9.47 12.77
N THR A 124 -2.00 -10.62 12.30
CA THR A 124 -1.55 -10.78 10.91
C THR A 124 -2.72 -10.91 9.92
N VAL A 125 -3.95 -11.03 10.40
CA VAL A 125 -5.17 -11.00 9.57
C VAL A 125 -5.98 -9.78 9.98
N LEU A 126 -6.06 -8.81 9.07
CA LEU A 126 -6.80 -7.57 9.26
C LEU A 126 -8.13 -7.68 8.54
N ARG A 127 -9.25 -7.53 9.24
CA ARG A 127 -10.54 -7.39 8.60
C ARG A 127 -10.59 -6.06 7.85
N ALA A 128 -10.67 -6.14 6.55
CA ALA A 128 -10.65 -5.01 5.63
C ALA A 128 -11.77 -5.17 4.59
N PRO A 129 -13.06 -5.11 5.00
CA PRO A 129 -14.15 -5.21 4.06
C PRO A 129 -13.98 -4.13 2.98
N ARG A 130 -14.26 -4.50 1.73
CA ARG A 130 -14.14 -3.55 0.62
C ARG A 130 -15.12 -2.42 0.83
N GLU A 131 -14.63 -1.22 0.81
CA GLU A 131 -15.47 -0.03 0.79
C GLU A 131 -15.99 0.17 -0.64
N ARG A 132 -17.30 0.31 -0.78
CA ARG A 132 -17.91 0.74 -2.03
C ARG A 132 -17.79 2.27 -2.11
N LEU A 133 -16.59 2.76 -2.33
CA LEU A 133 -16.38 4.15 -2.71
C LEU A 133 -16.68 4.25 -4.19
N SER A 134 -17.90 4.71 -4.54
CA SER A 134 -18.33 5.03 -5.90
C SER A 134 -17.87 4.04 -7.01
N ASP A 135 -17.94 4.34 -8.28
CA ASP A 135 -17.72 3.48 -9.44
C ASP A 135 -16.35 2.75 -9.56
N HIS A 136 -15.43 2.93 -8.60
CA HIS A 136 -14.14 2.27 -8.58
C HIS A 136 -14.13 1.08 -7.63
N GLY A 137 -14.62 -0.06 -8.07
CA GLY A 137 -14.74 -1.31 -7.30
C GLY A 137 -13.44 -1.96 -6.80
N MET A 138 -12.33 -1.23 -6.70
CA MET A 138 -10.99 -1.74 -6.34
C MET A 138 -10.34 -1.02 -5.16
N ALA A 139 -11.01 -0.02 -4.56
CA ALA A 139 -10.45 0.71 -3.40
C ALA A 139 -10.17 -0.24 -2.23
N LYS A 140 -9.02 -0.06 -1.59
CA LYS A 140 -8.69 -0.75 -0.34
C LYS A 140 -9.45 -0.12 0.82
N ASN A 141 -9.62 -0.89 1.89
CA ASN A 141 -10.25 -0.37 3.10
C ASN A 141 -9.39 0.72 3.74
N GLN A 142 -9.91 1.94 3.81
CA GLN A 142 -9.20 3.12 4.32
C GLN A 142 -8.69 2.88 5.74
N THR A 143 -9.54 2.40 6.64
CA THR A 143 -9.18 2.15 8.04
C THR A 143 -8.01 1.18 8.17
N ALA A 144 -8.03 0.08 7.39
CA ALA A 144 -6.95 -0.90 7.43
C ALA A 144 -5.60 -0.30 6.95
N ILE A 145 -5.62 0.53 5.90
CA ILE A 145 -4.41 1.20 5.39
C ILE A 145 -3.90 2.21 6.40
N THR A 146 -4.77 3.04 7.00
CA THR A 146 -4.40 3.99 8.06
C THR A 146 -3.81 3.27 9.28
N ASP A 147 -4.40 2.15 9.69
CA ASP A 147 -3.89 1.37 10.83
C ASP A 147 -2.50 0.78 10.55
N ILE A 148 -2.26 0.28 9.33
CA ILE A 148 -0.95 -0.24 8.94
C ILE A 148 0.07 0.89 8.90
N LEU A 149 -0.20 1.97 8.17
CA LEU A 149 0.70 3.11 8.02
C LEU A 149 1.04 3.73 9.37
N GLY A 150 0.05 3.85 10.27
CA GLY A 150 0.24 4.41 11.61
C GLY A 150 1.16 3.60 12.54
N CYS A 151 1.56 2.38 12.14
CA CYS A 151 2.55 1.59 12.88
C CYS A 151 4.01 1.91 12.48
N PHE A 152 4.22 2.73 11.46
CA PHE A 152 5.56 3.12 11.02
C PHE A 152 5.94 4.51 11.56
N ASP A 153 7.20 4.67 11.92
CA ASP A 153 7.75 5.96 12.34
C ASP A 153 8.38 6.65 11.14
N VAL A 154 7.52 7.30 10.35
CA VAL A 154 7.88 7.92 9.09
C VAL A 154 7.28 9.33 8.99
N SER A 155 7.97 10.19 8.27
CA SER A 155 7.53 11.55 7.97
C SER A 155 7.04 11.71 6.54
N HIS A 156 7.44 10.82 5.64
CA HIS A 156 7.08 10.85 4.24
C HIS A 156 6.84 9.45 3.67
N VAL A 157 5.68 9.26 3.03
CA VAL A 157 5.32 8.03 2.32
C VAL A 157 5.15 8.28 0.81
N CYS A 158 5.52 7.30 -0.02
CA CYS A 158 5.29 7.36 -1.47
C CYS A 158 4.41 6.19 -1.93
N ASP A 159 3.39 6.50 -2.75
CA ASP A 159 2.61 5.50 -3.47
C ASP A 159 2.76 5.70 -4.98
N PRO A 160 3.57 4.85 -5.66
CA PRO A 160 3.77 4.93 -7.11
C PRO A 160 2.60 4.41 -7.95
N PHE A 161 1.53 3.87 -7.34
CA PHE A 161 0.32 3.36 -7.99
C PHE A 161 -0.93 3.85 -7.25
N ALA A 162 -1.07 5.17 -7.15
CA ALA A 162 -1.98 5.82 -6.21
C ALA A 162 -3.47 5.46 -6.38
N GLY A 163 -3.92 5.17 -7.60
CA GLY A 163 -5.28 4.74 -7.89
C GLY A 163 -6.34 5.65 -7.29
N SER A 164 -7.10 5.14 -6.31
CA SER A 164 -8.13 5.89 -5.58
C SER A 164 -7.60 6.83 -4.49
N GLY A 165 -6.28 6.85 -4.22
CA GLY A 165 -5.65 7.72 -3.22
C GLY A 165 -5.77 7.24 -1.77
N THR A 166 -6.06 5.97 -1.54
CA THR A 166 -6.25 5.43 -0.17
C THR A 166 -5.03 5.65 0.72
N VAL A 167 -3.80 5.51 0.18
CA VAL A 167 -2.56 5.79 0.94
C VAL A 167 -2.44 7.28 1.26
N GLY A 168 -2.76 8.16 0.31
CA GLY A 168 -2.74 9.60 0.54
C GLY A 168 -3.73 10.07 1.60
N LEU A 169 -4.94 9.48 1.62
CA LEU A 169 -5.93 9.77 2.67
C LEU A 169 -5.46 9.29 4.05
N ALA A 170 -4.83 8.11 4.10
CA ALA A 170 -4.23 7.59 5.33
C ALA A 170 -3.09 8.49 5.84
N ALA A 171 -2.22 8.94 4.94
CA ALA A 171 -1.13 9.84 5.25
C ALA A 171 -1.65 11.20 5.77
N TYR A 172 -2.66 11.76 5.12
CA TYR A 172 -3.30 12.99 5.55
C TYR A 172 -3.90 12.87 6.97
N GLU A 173 -4.62 11.76 7.25
CA GLU A 173 -5.18 11.48 8.59
C GLU A 173 -4.11 11.40 9.68
N LEU A 174 -2.92 10.89 9.34
CA LEU A 174 -1.81 10.66 10.26
C LEU A 174 -0.82 11.83 10.33
N ASP A 175 -1.06 12.91 9.59
CA ASP A 175 -0.17 14.07 9.46
C ASP A 175 1.23 13.69 8.92
N ILE A 176 1.25 12.77 7.91
CA ILE A 176 2.45 12.28 7.20
C ILE A 176 2.45 12.87 5.79
N ASP A 177 3.57 13.44 5.34
CA ASP A 177 3.72 13.90 3.96
C ASP A 177 3.61 12.73 2.98
N CYS A 178 3.00 12.97 1.82
CA CYS A 178 2.77 11.90 0.86
C CYS A 178 3.00 12.32 -0.58
N THR A 179 3.72 11.48 -1.33
CA THR A 179 3.84 11.58 -2.79
C THR A 179 2.98 10.50 -3.44
N LEU A 180 2.03 10.91 -4.26
CA LEU A 180 1.15 10.04 -5.04
C LEU A 180 1.46 10.16 -6.52
N ILE A 181 1.71 9.03 -7.19
CA ILE A 181 1.98 8.98 -8.63
C ILE A 181 0.89 8.14 -9.29
N GLU A 182 0.21 8.71 -10.27
CA GLU A 182 -0.85 8.03 -11.02
C GLU A 182 -0.73 8.37 -12.51
N LYS A 183 -0.75 7.34 -13.34
CA LYS A 183 -0.62 7.50 -14.80
C LYS A 183 -1.94 7.60 -15.53
N ASP A 184 -3.00 6.99 -14.96
CA ASP A 184 -4.33 7.01 -15.57
C ASP A 184 -4.96 8.39 -15.35
N PRO A 185 -5.35 9.11 -16.44
CA PRO A 185 -5.87 10.48 -16.31
C PRO A 185 -7.22 10.53 -15.59
N GLN A 186 -8.02 9.46 -15.62
CA GLN A 186 -9.30 9.44 -14.91
C GLN A 186 -9.09 9.28 -13.40
N HIS A 187 -8.19 8.37 -13.00
CA HIS A 187 -7.80 8.20 -11.60
C HIS A 187 -7.10 9.45 -11.08
N TYR A 188 -6.20 10.05 -11.87
CA TYR A 188 -5.54 11.28 -11.48
C TYR A 188 -6.52 12.44 -11.24
N ALA A 189 -7.50 12.63 -12.10
CA ALA A 189 -8.53 13.65 -11.93
C ALA A 189 -9.34 13.47 -10.63
N LEU A 190 -9.57 12.21 -10.21
CA LEU A 190 -10.21 11.90 -8.93
C LEU A 190 -9.31 12.25 -7.73
N LEU A 191 -8.00 11.98 -7.84
CA LEU A 191 -7.03 12.39 -6.82
C LEU A 191 -7.02 13.90 -6.66
N GLU A 192 -6.97 14.65 -7.76
CA GLU A 192 -7.02 16.12 -7.73
C GLU A 192 -8.29 16.60 -7.01
N GLN A 193 -9.45 16.07 -7.34
CA GLN A 193 -10.69 16.41 -6.67
C GLN A 193 -10.65 16.09 -5.17
N THR A 194 -10.21 14.87 -4.81
CA THR A 194 -10.16 14.41 -3.42
C THR A 194 -9.25 15.31 -2.58
N PHE A 195 -8.05 15.59 -3.05
CA PHE A 195 -7.04 16.33 -2.26
C PHE A 195 -7.16 17.84 -2.42
N HIS A 196 -7.91 18.36 -3.42
CA HIS A 196 -8.22 19.79 -3.52
C HIS A 196 -9.07 20.28 -2.33
N PHE A 197 -10.00 19.49 -1.85
CA PHE A 197 -10.87 19.83 -0.71
C PHE A 197 -10.19 19.68 0.66
N LEU A 198 -9.01 19.06 0.70
CA LEU A 198 -8.25 18.84 1.94
C LEU A 198 -7.13 19.89 2.16
N ARG A 199 -6.97 20.84 1.22
CA ARG A 199 -5.99 21.94 1.30
C ARG A 199 -6.48 23.15 2.06
#